data_5326d0a9aa440a05d7b909856ff46bc4
#
_entry.id   5326d0a9aa440a05d7b909856ff46bc4
#
_cell.length_a   1.000
_cell.length_b   1.000
_cell.length_c   1.000
_cell.angle_alpha   90.00
_cell.angle_beta   90.00
_cell.angle_gamma   90.00
#
_symmetry.space_group_name_H-M   'P 1'
#
loop_
_entity.id
_entity.type
_entity.pdbx_description
1 polymer ?
#
loop_
_entity_poly.entity_id
_entity_poly.type
_entity_poly.pdbx_seq_one_letter_code
_entity_poly.pdbx_strand_id
1 'polypeptide(L)'
;MKALSVDIKMLKTKKAITLSDYKIFETNEFIKCIEILPRKDNELIKKKLLSYVYPQLKQEPHFGTNIKKLHGYEPDTWRYRIGKYRIFYIIEKQVVSIISIDYRKDAYK
;
A
#
# COMPACT_ATOMS: atom_id res chain seq x y z
N MET A 1 -19.06 2.22 -33.03
CA MET A 1 -18.78 2.02 -32.40
C MET A 1 -18.87 1.83 -32.05
N LYS A 2 -18.71 1.73 -32.11
CA LYS A 2 -18.42 1.29 -31.39
C LYS A 2 -18.10 1.34 -30.79
N ALA A 3 -17.76 1.42 -31.14
CA ALA A 3 -17.22 1.17 -30.32
C ALA A 3 -16.95 1.21 -29.87
N LEU A 4 -16.63 0.98 -30.02
CA LEU A 4 -16.17 0.77 -29.38
C LEU A 4 -15.95 0.61 -28.94
N SER A 5 -15.93 0.42 -29.25
CA SER A 5 -15.59 0.12 -28.71
C SER A 5 -15.12 -0.03 -28.40
N VAL A 6 -14.80 -0.24 -28.49
CA VAL A 6 -14.09 -0.52 -27.99
C VAL A 6 -13.64 -0.45 -27.67
N ASP A 7 -13.22 -0.69 -27.83
CA ASP A 7 -12.61 -0.70 -27.39
C ASP A 7 -12.50 -0.77 -26.82
N ILE A 8 -12.44 -1.01 -26.56
CA ILE A 8 -12.27 -1.07 -25.90
C ILE A 8 -11.84 -1.73 -25.66
N LYS A 9 -11.55 -2.27 -25.92
CA LYS A 9 -11.02 -2.79 -25.70
C LYS A 9 -10.24 -2.83 -25.51
N MET A 10 -9.82 -2.79 -25.93
CA MET A 10 -9.12 -2.76 -25.64
C MET A 10 -8.76 -2.52 -25.34
N LEU A 11 -8.56 -2.54 -25.52
CA LEU A 11 -8.29 -2.21 -25.00
C LEU A 11 -8.31 -2.54 -24.41
N LYS A 12 -8.30 -3.05 -24.32
CA LYS A 12 -8.55 -3.41 -23.57
C LYS A 12 -7.95 -3.94 -22.62
N THR A 13 -7.78 -4.17 -22.48
CA THR A 13 -7.05 -4.92 -21.55
C THR A 13 -6.19 -4.12 -20.65
N LYS A 14 -5.26 -3.40 -21.07
CA LYS A 14 -4.54 -2.58 -20.12
C LYS A 14 -5.34 -1.45 -19.60
N LYS A 15 -6.39 -1.15 -20.26
CA LYS A 15 -7.34 -0.22 -19.70
C LYS A 15 -7.96 -0.75 -18.45
N ALA A 16 -8.32 -2.01 -18.49
CA ALA A 16 -8.91 -2.64 -17.34
C ALA A 16 -7.97 -2.59 -16.15
N ILE A 17 -6.70 -2.81 -16.37
CA ILE A 17 -5.72 -2.75 -15.30
C ILE A 17 -5.64 -1.38 -14.70
N THR A 18 -5.63 -0.36 -15.53
CA THR A 18 -5.57 1.02 -15.06
C THR A 18 -6.77 1.37 -14.21
N LEU A 19 -7.94 0.90 -14.63
CA LEU A 19 -9.18 1.22 -13.92
C LEU A 19 -9.25 0.56 -12.56
N SER A 20 -8.52 -0.52 -12.35
CA SER A 20 -8.56 -1.21 -11.08
C SER A 20 -7.44 -0.81 -10.13
N ASP A 21 -6.58 0.11 -10.54
CA ASP A 21 -5.50 0.55 -9.68
C ASP A 21 -6.03 1.31 -8.48
N TYR A 22 -5.37 1.10 -7.35
CA TYR A 22 -5.71 1.80 -6.12
C TYR A 22 -4.88 3.07 -6.00
N LYS A 23 -5.36 3.98 -5.18
CA LYS A 23 -4.62 5.20 -4.86
C LYS A 23 -4.04 5.07 -3.47
N ILE A 24 -2.85 5.63 -3.28
CA ILE A 24 -2.19 5.60 -1.98
C ILE A 24 -2.39 6.94 -1.29
N PHE A 25 -2.80 6.88 -0.03
CA PHE A 25 -2.96 8.06 0.79
C PHE A 25 -2.16 7.89 2.08
N GLU A 26 -1.20 8.80 2.31
CA GLU A 26 -0.42 8.77 3.54
C GLU A 26 -1.08 9.66 4.56
N THR A 27 -1.54 9.05 5.66
CA THR A 27 -2.19 9.82 6.72
C THR A 27 -1.17 10.67 7.46
N ASN A 28 -1.65 11.70 8.15
CA ASN A 28 -0.76 12.54 8.95
C ASN A 28 -0.06 11.72 10.02
N GLU A 29 -0.76 10.75 10.57
CA GLU A 29 -0.18 9.86 11.57
C GLU A 29 1.03 9.13 11.01
N PHE A 30 0.87 8.57 9.81
CA PHE A 30 1.95 7.86 9.16
C PHE A 30 3.15 8.76 8.90
N ILE A 31 2.89 9.96 8.40
CA ILE A 31 3.94 10.91 8.09
C ILE A 31 4.74 11.26 9.34
N LYS A 32 4.04 11.46 10.46
CA LYS A 32 4.72 11.74 11.72
C LYS A 32 5.56 10.55 12.17
N CYS A 33 5.03 9.34 12.01
CA CYS A 33 5.77 8.14 12.40
C CYS A 33 7.06 8.00 11.62
N ILE A 34 7.00 8.30 10.33
CA ILE A 34 8.18 8.21 9.47
C ILE A 34 9.22 9.24 9.88
N GLU A 35 8.76 10.45 10.23
CA GLU A 35 9.68 11.54 10.51
C GLU A 35 10.48 11.36 11.80
N ILE A 36 9.98 10.56 12.73
CA ILE A 36 10.71 10.31 13.96
C ILE A 36 11.67 9.13 13.85
N LEU A 37 11.70 8.45 12.72
CA LEU A 37 12.67 7.36 12.54
C LEU A 37 14.08 7.92 12.41
N PRO A 38 15.10 7.13 12.78
CA PRO A 38 16.49 7.54 12.54
C PRO A 38 16.64 7.91 11.07
N ARG A 39 17.41 8.94 10.80
CA ARG A 39 17.53 9.49 9.46
C ARG A 39 17.84 8.42 8.40
N LYS A 40 18.75 7.53 8.71
CA LYS A 40 19.14 6.48 7.79
C LYS A 40 17.97 5.59 7.44
N ASP A 41 17.20 5.20 8.46
CA ASP A 41 16.05 4.34 8.26
C ASP A 41 14.95 5.09 7.51
N ASN A 42 14.76 6.33 7.87
CA ASN A 42 13.76 7.19 7.21
C ASN A 42 14.00 7.22 5.71
N GLU A 43 15.24 7.48 5.31
CA GLU A 43 15.58 7.57 3.90
C GLU A 43 15.42 6.22 3.19
N LEU A 44 15.84 5.17 3.85
CA LEU A 44 15.74 3.83 3.27
C LEU A 44 14.29 3.42 3.08
N ILE A 45 13.46 3.65 4.10
CA ILE A 45 12.04 3.31 4.03
C ILE A 45 11.35 4.09 2.91
N LYS A 46 11.60 5.39 2.84
CA LYS A 46 10.98 6.20 1.80
C LYS A 46 11.34 5.70 0.41
N LYS A 47 12.60 5.33 0.24
CA LYS A 47 13.04 4.79 -1.04
C LYS A 47 12.32 3.50 -1.38
N LYS A 48 12.17 2.61 -0.42
CA LYS A 48 11.49 1.34 -0.65
C LYS A 48 10.01 1.54 -0.92
N LEU A 49 9.39 2.48 -0.22
CA LEU A 49 7.98 2.77 -0.45
C LEU A 49 7.73 3.15 -1.89
N LEU A 50 8.56 4.04 -2.42
CA LEU A 50 8.37 4.52 -3.79
C LEU A 50 8.81 3.50 -4.83
N SER A 51 9.85 2.72 -4.54
CA SER A 51 10.38 1.80 -5.54
C SER A 51 9.51 0.58 -5.75
N TYR A 52 8.94 0.01 -4.69
CA TYR A 52 8.19 -1.22 -4.89
C TYR A 52 6.96 -1.38 -4.00
N VAL A 53 6.95 -0.81 -2.80
CA VAL A 53 5.80 -1.02 -1.91
C VAL A 53 4.54 -0.40 -2.48
N TYR A 54 4.59 0.90 -2.78
CA TYR A 54 3.42 1.58 -3.30
C TYR A 54 3.00 1.07 -4.67
N PRO A 55 3.92 0.83 -5.60
CA PRO A 55 3.52 0.21 -6.86
C PRO A 55 2.79 -1.10 -6.68
N GLN A 56 3.26 -1.93 -5.74
CA GLN A 56 2.61 -3.20 -5.47
C GLN A 56 1.21 -3.00 -4.88
N LEU A 57 1.09 -2.09 -3.91
CA LEU A 57 -0.20 -1.84 -3.28
C LEU A 57 -1.20 -1.22 -4.23
N LYS A 58 -0.72 -0.45 -5.19
CA LYS A 58 -1.61 0.13 -6.19
C LYS A 58 -2.24 -0.95 -7.06
N GLN A 59 -1.52 -2.02 -7.30
CA GLN A 59 -2.02 -3.12 -8.12
C GLN A 59 -2.88 -4.08 -7.33
N GLU A 60 -2.38 -4.51 -6.17
CA GLU A 60 -3.10 -5.49 -5.37
C GLU A 60 -2.76 -5.35 -3.91
N PRO A 61 -3.57 -4.62 -3.14
CA PRO A 61 -3.26 -4.42 -1.71
C PRO A 61 -3.71 -5.55 -0.79
N HIS A 62 -4.44 -6.54 -1.30
CA HIS A 62 -4.97 -7.63 -0.47
C HIS A 62 -4.05 -8.85 -0.40
N PHE A 63 -3.21 -9.05 -1.39
CA PHE A 63 -2.40 -10.26 -1.48
C PHE A 63 -0.99 -9.95 -1.91
N GLY A 64 -0.04 -10.68 -1.34
CA GLY A 64 1.36 -10.53 -1.70
C GLY A 64 2.24 -11.14 -0.64
N THR A 65 3.49 -11.39 -1.00
CA THR A 65 4.44 -12.06 -0.11
C THR A 65 4.60 -11.36 1.23
N ASN A 66 4.62 -10.04 1.20
CA ASN A 66 4.85 -9.25 2.42
C ASN A 66 3.57 -8.75 3.05
N ILE A 67 2.43 -9.13 2.50
CA ILE A 67 1.13 -8.59 2.90
C ILE A 67 0.39 -9.61 3.75
N LYS A 68 -0.23 -9.13 4.83
CA LYS A 68 -1.03 -9.98 5.68
C LYS A 68 -2.18 -9.19 6.28
N LYS A 69 -3.37 -9.80 6.26
CA LYS A 69 -4.52 -9.21 6.92
C LYS A 69 -4.44 -9.53 8.40
N LEU A 70 -4.66 -8.54 9.24
CA LEU A 70 -4.59 -8.72 10.68
C LEU A 70 -5.94 -9.14 11.23
N HIS A 71 -5.92 -9.97 12.26
CA HIS A 71 -7.15 -10.43 12.89
C HIS A 71 -7.58 -9.47 14.00
N GLY A 72 -8.89 -9.34 14.15
CA GLY A 72 -9.42 -8.60 15.29
C GLY A 72 -9.40 -7.09 15.17
N TYR A 73 -9.18 -6.58 13.99
CA TYR A 73 -9.15 -5.14 13.77
C TYR A 73 -10.43 -4.68 13.05
N GLU A 74 -10.91 -3.53 13.48
CA GLU A 74 -12.09 -2.93 12.88
C GLU A 74 -11.81 -1.47 12.64
N PRO A 75 -11.72 -0.99 11.40
CA PRO A 75 -11.94 -1.73 10.16
C PRO A 75 -10.82 -2.72 9.87
N ASP A 76 -11.03 -3.52 8.84
CA ASP A 76 -10.01 -4.48 8.41
C ASP A 76 -8.69 -3.76 8.20
N THR A 77 -7.65 -4.29 8.80
CA THR A 77 -6.32 -3.67 8.75
C THR A 77 -5.32 -4.67 8.20
N TRP A 78 -4.43 -4.17 7.38
CA TRP A 78 -3.43 -4.96 6.71
C TRP A 78 -2.04 -4.48 7.08
N ARG A 79 -1.05 -5.36 6.95
CA ARG A 79 0.33 -4.97 7.17
C ARG A 79 1.19 -5.36 5.99
N TYR A 80 2.20 -4.54 5.71
CA TYR A 80 3.21 -4.82 4.69
C TYR A 80 4.56 -4.78 5.37
N ARG A 81 5.33 -5.86 5.24
CA ARG A 81 6.63 -5.96 5.89
C ARG A 81 7.72 -5.35 5.02
N ILE A 82 8.49 -4.43 5.61
CA ILE A 82 9.61 -3.79 4.93
C ILE A 82 10.84 -3.98 5.81
N GLY A 83 11.60 -5.04 5.57
CA GLY A 83 12.77 -5.32 6.41
C GLY A 83 12.40 -5.46 7.87
N LYS A 84 12.97 -4.61 8.71
CA LYS A 84 12.71 -4.61 10.15
C LYS A 84 11.45 -3.85 10.52
N TYR A 85 10.83 -3.22 9.57
CA TYR A 85 9.65 -2.41 9.82
C TYR A 85 8.44 -3.03 9.16
N ARG A 86 7.27 -2.54 9.56
CA ARG A 86 6.04 -2.90 8.88
C ARG A 86 5.11 -1.71 8.92
N ILE A 87 4.43 -1.50 7.80
CA ILE A 87 3.43 -0.45 7.71
C ILE A 87 2.05 -1.07 7.82
N PHE A 88 1.12 -0.30 8.33
CA PHE A 88 -0.26 -0.72 8.49
C PHE A 88 -1.13 0.14 7.62
N TYR A 89 -2.11 -0.47 7.00
CA TYR A 89 -3.00 0.26 6.12
C TYR A 89 -4.39 -0.33 6.11
N ILE A 90 -5.35 0.48 5.74
CA ILE A 90 -6.72 0.05 5.53
C ILE A 90 -7.08 0.34 4.09
N ILE A 91 -8.08 -0.38 3.59
CA ILE A 91 -8.50 -0.23 2.20
C ILE A 91 -9.96 0.16 2.20
N GLU A 92 -10.25 1.27 1.56
CA GLU A 92 -11.62 1.75 1.48
C GLU A 92 -11.88 2.17 0.05
N LYS A 93 -12.77 1.42 -0.63
CA LYS A 93 -13.03 1.64 -2.05
C LYS A 93 -11.74 1.47 -2.81
N GLN A 94 -11.30 2.46 -3.53
CA GLN A 94 -10.07 2.37 -4.32
C GLN A 94 -8.92 3.12 -3.66
N VAL A 95 -8.99 3.34 -2.36
CA VAL A 95 -7.96 4.07 -1.64
C VAL A 95 -7.31 3.19 -0.58
N VAL A 96 -5.98 3.14 -0.60
CA VAL A 96 -5.18 2.47 0.42
C VAL A 96 -4.64 3.56 1.32
N SER A 97 -5.12 3.62 2.55
CA SER A 97 -4.69 4.64 3.51
C SER A 97 -3.61 4.06 4.42
N ILE A 98 -2.42 4.64 4.34
CA ILE A 98 -1.29 4.18 5.14
C ILE A 98 -1.37 4.86 6.50
N ILE A 99 -1.58 4.05 7.54
CA ILE A 99 -1.88 4.57 8.88
C ILE A 99 -0.66 4.79 9.74
N SER A 100 0.24 3.82 9.76
CA SER A 100 1.39 3.93 10.68
C SER A 100 2.48 2.98 10.26
N ILE A 101 3.64 3.13 10.92
CA ILE A 101 4.77 2.24 10.70
C ILE A 101 5.34 1.90 12.07
N ASP A 102 5.64 0.63 12.27
CA ASP A 102 6.22 0.13 13.51
C ASP A 102 7.50 -0.63 13.25
N TYR A 103 8.37 -0.59 14.23
CA TYR A 103 9.57 -1.41 14.19
C TYR A 103 9.12 -2.85 14.48
N ARG A 104 9.41 -3.75 13.56
CA ARG A 104 8.90 -5.11 13.63
C ARG A 104 9.21 -5.82 14.94
N LYS A 105 10.42 -5.58 15.46
CA LYS A 105 10.85 -6.21 16.69
C LYS A 105 9.96 -5.81 17.87
N ASP A 106 9.57 -4.55 17.91
CA ASP A 106 8.72 -4.06 19.00
C ASP A 106 7.34 -4.64 18.95
N ALA A 107 6.88 -4.99 17.77
CA ALA A 107 5.53 -5.49 17.61
C ALA A 107 5.34 -6.87 18.24
N TYR A 108 6.41 -7.54 18.57
CA TYR A 108 6.33 -8.87 19.16
C TYR A 108 6.53 -8.89 20.65
N LYS A 109 6.58 -7.75 21.26
CA LYS A 109 6.76 -7.68 22.70
C LYS A 109 5.44 -7.64 23.47
#